data_e0cbe65716f477f3272414af85b9ca5b
#
_entry.id   e0cbe65716f477f3272414af85b9ca5b
#
_cell.length_a   1.000
_cell.length_b   1.000
_cell.length_c   1.000
_cell.angle_alpha   90.00
_cell.angle_beta   90.00
_cell.angle_gamma   90.00
#
_symmetry.space_group_name_H-M   'P 1'
#
loop_
_entity.id
_entity.type
_entity.pdbx_description
1 polymer ?
#
loop_
_entity_poly.entity_id
_entity_poly.type
_entity_poly.pdbx_seq_one_letter_code
_entity_poly.pdbx_strand_id
1 'polypeptide(L)'
;MNVTLELNPRKAFKPFLHSDKRWACIVAHRRAGKTFAVLQKLIKVAFELKRPGPPPRFAYVAPTRDQAKDIAWAYLKDFLGKVPQVKINESDLTVTLPNRATIRLYSGDNYDRMRGIYLDGVIMDEPADIVPAAWSQVIRPCLSDYQGFAWFIGTPKGKNAFYKRHLQAEAAEDWHSAVIRASSSGILPPEELKSIQDDYTVSDSDFRQEYECDFSVGRPGAIYAADMARAEDEGRIGPFPIDESALVHTTWDLGAPQNTCVVYFQRVGLTYRIIDCDSGLDLKTGERVAHMMAKGYNYGHHFLPHDGDNKHADNMSFADKLTEAGLMNVKTLPRGPHGADEKRIRMMTDMFNQLWFHESLAGEGGLIEALSAYHRKESRLGGYIENKIAHDWASHPADAFGYISEAIQNKMLPELRKFESTGPGKQRTIGVGNL
;
A
#
# COMPACT_ATOMS: atom_id res chain seq x y z
N MET A 1 14.58 5.48 42.77
CA MET A 1 15.08 6.68 42.08
C MET A 1 13.89 7.29 41.33
N ASN A 2 13.50 8.51 41.70
CA ASN A 2 12.43 9.20 40.98
C ASN A 2 13.04 9.90 39.76
N VAL A 3 12.64 9.53 38.58
CA VAL A 3 13.02 10.20 37.32
C VAL A 3 11.87 11.11 36.96
N THR A 4 12.08 12.39 36.91
CA THR A 4 11.11 13.37 36.43
C THR A 4 11.38 13.59 34.95
N LEU A 5 10.43 13.19 34.09
CA LEU A 5 10.42 13.50 32.67
C LEU A 5 9.49 14.69 32.46
N GLU A 6 10.02 15.79 31.98
CA GLU A 6 9.18 16.92 31.56
C GLU A 6 8.58 16.62 30.21
N LEU A 7 7.31 16.24 30.22
CA LEU A 7 6.52 16.04 28.99
C LEU A 7 5.84 17.36 28.64
N ASN A 8 6.31 18.01 27.60
CA ASN A 8 5.76 19.31 27.18
C ASN A 8 5.30 19.31 25.71
N PRO A 9 4.28 18.48 25.36
CA PRO A 9 3.74 18.51 24.02
C PRO A 9 2.91 19.77 23.76
N ARG A 10 2.77 20.12 22.50
CA ARG A 10 1.93 21.23 22.08
C ARG A 10 0.47 21.05 22.54
N LYS A 11 -0.22 22.16 22.82
CA LYS A 11 -1.57 22.20 23.39
C LYS A 11 -2.58 21.28 22.65
N ALA A 12 -2.48 21.24 21.32
CA ALA A 12 -3.37 20.43 20.48
C ALA A 12 -3.30 18.92 20.76
N PHE A 13 -2.19 18.41 21.32
CA PHE A 13 -2.04 17.00 21.68
C PHE A 13 -2.42 16.65 23.11
N LYS A 14 -2.77 17.64 23.96
CA LYS A 14 -3.16 17.37 25.35
C LYS A 14 -4.32 16.37 25.50
N PRO A 15 -5.41 16.44 24.69
CA PRO A 15 -6.47 15.44 24.77
C PRO A 15 -5.97 14.01 24.53
N PHE A 16 -5.09 13.81 23.57
CA PHE A 16 -4.48 12.52 23.30
C PHE A 16 -3.61 12.04 24.47
N LEU A 17 -2.82 12.89 25.09
CA LEU A 17 -1.96 12.49 26.21
C LEU A 17 -2.76 12.00 27.44
N HIS A 18 -3.97 12.55 27.64
CA HIS A 18 -4.86 12.17 28.74
C HIS A 18 -5.85 11.06 28.36
N SER A 19 -5.86 10.63 27.09
CA SER A 19 -6.74 9.56 26.63
C SER A 19 -6.23 8.20 27.07
N ASP A 20 -7.09 7.39 27.66
CA ASP A 20 -6.82 6.00 28.03
C ASP A 20 -7.31 5.00 26.96
N LYS A 21 -7.73 5.51 25.81
CA LYS A 21 -8.22 4.67 24.71
C LYS A 21 -7.10 3.79 24.17
N ARG A 22 -7.44 2.53 23.92
CA ARG A 22 -6.52 1.53 23.36
C ARG A 22 -6.07 1.89 21.95
N TRP A 23 -6.98 2.47 21.18
CA TRP A 23 -6.76 2.82 19.78
C TRP A 23 -6.75 4.33 19.61
N ALA A 24 -5.87 4.84 18.74
CA ALA A 24 -5.89 6.24 18.38
C ALA A 24 -5.58 6.43 16.90
N CYS A 25 -6.26 7.40 16.28
CA CYS A 25 -5.93 7.89 14.94
C CYS A 25 -5.81 9.42 15.01
N ILE A 26 -4.63 9.93 14.73
CA ILE A 26 -4.32 11.35 14.78
C ILE A 26 -3.87 11.81 13.40
N VAL A 27 -4.75 12.53 12.74
CA VAL A 27 -4.45 13.22 11.49
C VAL A 27 -3.98 14.62 11.84
N ALA A 28 -2.76 14.99 11.47
CA ALA A 28 -2.26 16.30 11.83
C ALA A 28 -1.34 16.88 10.76
N HIS A 29 -1.41 18.19 10.61
CA HIS A 29 -0.66 18.92 9.61
C HIS A 29 0.86 18.73 9.75
N ARG A 30 1.57 19.00 8.66
CA ARG A 30 3.03 19.01 8.66
C ARG A 30 3.56 19.99 9.71
N ARG A 31 4.61 19.64 10.46
CA ARG A 31 5.18 20.44 11.56
C ARG A 31 4.29 20.56 12.80
N ALA A 32 3.18 19.85 12.89
CA ALA A 32 2.34 19.83 14.10
C ALA A 32 3.06 19.31 15.35
N GLY A 33 4.09 18.46 15.20
CA GLY A 33 4.79 17.82 16.33
C GLY A 33 4.22 16.46 16.71
N LYS A 34 3.62 15.75 15.73
CA LYS A 34 3.05 14.40 15.87
C LYS A 34 3.98 13.44 16.57
N THR A 35 5.14 13.21 15.96
CA THR A 35 6.15 12.24 16.42
C THR A 35 6.62 12.56 17.84
N PHE A 36 6.89 13.84 18.13
CA PHE A 36 7.27 14.30 19.47
C PHE A 36 6.21 13.94 20.53
N ALA A 37 4.95 14.25 20.27
CA ALA A 37 3.85 14.01 21.22
C ALA A 37 3.61 12.53 21.50
N VAL A 38 3.61 11.69 20.46
CA VAL A 38 3.36 10.25 20.62
C VAL A 38 4.52 9.54 21.31
N LEU A 39 5.77 9.93 21.03
CA LEU A 39 6.93 9.37 21.71
C LEU A 39 6.95 9.73 23.20
N GLN A 40 6.57 10.95 23.56
CA GLN A 40 6.45 11.33 24.97
C GLN A 40 5.41 10.47 25.70
N LYS A 41 4.23 10.27 25.11
CA LYS A 41 3.21 9.38 25.67
C LYS A 41 3.70 7.94 25.74
N LEU A 42 4.37 7.44 24.69
CA LEU A 42 4.94 6.09 24.67
C LEU A 42 5.92 5.87 25.80
N ILE A 43 6.85 6.81 26.00
CA ILE A 43 7.84 6.75 27.08
C ILE A 43 7.15 6.72 28.44
N LYS A 44 6.15 7.58 28.66
CA LYS A 44 5.37 7.57 29.90
C LYS A 44 4.74 6.21 30.14
N VAL A 45 4.01 5.67 29.15
CA VAL A 45 3.37 4.35 29.26
C VAL A 45 4.41 3.25 29.48
N ALA A 46 5.56 3.30 28.81
CA ALA A 46 6.62 2.29 28.95
C ALA A 46 7.25 2.28 30.35
N PHE A 47 7.30 3.42 31.05
CA PHE A 47 7.73 3.48 32.45
C PHE A 47 6.65 3.02 33.44
N GLU A 48 5.40 3.36 33.16
CA GLU A 48 4.27 3.14 34.08
C GLU A 48 3.63 1.76 33.96
N LEU A 49 3.71 1.11 32.81
CA LEU A 49 3.03 -0.15 32.57
C LEU A 49 3.57 -1.26 33.47
N LYS A 50 2.68 -1.79 34.32
CA LYS A 50 2.93 -2.94 35.18
C LYS A 50 1.94 -4.04 34.82
N ARG A 51 2.44 -5.18 34.40
CA ARG A 51 1.64 -6.37 34.15
C ARG A 51 2.45 -7.64 34.45
N PRO A 52 1.81 -8.78 34.75
CA PRO A 52 2.51 -10.05 34.91
C PRO A 52 3.13 -10.53 33.56
N GLY A 53 4.11 -11.38 33.68
CA GLY A 53 4.80 -11.99 32.52
C GLY A 53 6.10 -11.31 32.13
N PRO A 54 6.55 -11.50 30.89
CA PRO A 54 7.82 -10.97 30.41
C PRO A 54 7.79 -9.44 30.31
N PRO A 55 8.96 -8.77 30.22
CA PRO A 55 9.06 -7.30 30.17
C PRO A 55 8.23 -6.72 29.02
N PRO A 56 7.59 -5.55 29.23
CA PRO A 56 6.81 -4.89 28.19
C PRO A 56 7.65 -4.55 26.95
N ARG A 57 7.04 -4.67 25.77
CA ARG A 57 7.66 -4.36 24.48
C ARG A 57 6.81 -3.39 23.69
N PHE A 58 7.45 -2.34 23.20
CA PHE A 58 6.80 -1.32 22.38
C PHE A 58 7.52 -1.17 21.07
N ALA A 59 6.78 -0.92 20.01
CA ALA A 59 7.29 -0.67 18.69
C ALA A 59 6.93 0.74 18.20
N TYR A 60 7.84 1.34 17.45
CA TYR A 60 7.56 2.48 16.60
C TYR A 60 7.87 2.06 15.16
N VAL A 61 6.89 2.17 14.27
CA VAL A 61 6.99 1.73 12.88
C VAL A 61 6.87 2.96 11.99
N ALA A 62 7.93 3.26 11.23
CA ALA A 62 7.94 4.27 10.17
C ALA A 62 7.99 3.58 8.81
N PRO A 63 7.68 4.26 7.70
CA PRO A 63 7.73 3.66 6.36
C PRO A 63 9.07 3.02 6.05
N THR A 64 10.17 3.72 6.32
CA THR A 64 11.53 3.24 6.09
C THR A 64 12.40 3.31 7.35
N ARG A 65 13.50 2.52 7.36
CA ARG A 65 14.45 2.54 8.49
C ARG A 65 15.13 3.90 8.67
N ASP A 66 15.46 4.56 7.58
CA ASP A 66 16.13 5.87 7.64
C ASP A 66 15.19 6.93 8.23
N GLN A 67 13.92 6.95 7.85
CA GLN A 67 12.94 7.85 8.47
C GLN A 67 12.77 7.59 9.97
N ALA A 68 12.71 6.32 10.39
CA ALA A 68 12.65 5.97 11.81
C ALA A 68 13.88 6.49 12.56
N LYS A 69 15.08 6.33 11.98
CA LYS A 69 16.35 6.72 12.57
C LYS A 69 16.52 8.24 12.63
N ASP A 70 16.21 8.93 11.55
CA ASP A 70 16.46 10.37 11.46
C ASP A 70 15.54 11.19 12.36
N ILE A 71 14.32 10.71 12.62
CA ILE A 71 13.31 11.45 13.37
C ILE A 71 13.10 10.85 14.77
N ALA A 72 12.53 9.66 14.85
CA ALA A 72 12.10 9.09 16.12
C ALA A 72 13.27 8.68 17.01
N TRP A 73 14.35 8.15 16.43
CA TRP A 73 15.53 7.74 17.18
C TRP A 73 16.25 8.92 17.82
N ALA A 74 16.34 10.04 17.11
CA ALA A 74 16.92 11.26 17.68
C ALA A 74 16.13 11.72 18.90
N TYR A 75 14.79 11.81 18.82
CA TYR A 75 13.94 12.16 19.95
C TYR A 75 14.06 11.17 21.12
N LEU A 76 14.10 9.87 20.88
CA LEU A 76 14.27 8.89 21.95
C LEU A 76 15.60 9.09 22.71
N LYS A 77 16.67 9.38 21.98
CA LYS A 77 17.97 9.68 22.62
C LYS A 77 17.94 10.98 23.42
N ASP A 78 17.31 12.02 22.90
CA ASP A 78 17.18 13.29 23.61
C ASP A 78 16.38 13.14 24.91
N PHE A 79 15.27 12.38 24.87
CA PHE A 79 14.43 12.17 26.04
C PHE A 79 15.04 11.24 27.09
N LEU A 80 15.75 10.21 26.64
CA LEU A 80 16.16 9.09 27.49
C LEU A 80 17.66 8.99 27.71
N GLY A 81 18.48 9.66 26.92
CA GLY A 81 19.93 9.53 26.97
C GLY A 81 20.56 9.96 28.28
N LYS A 82 19.89 10.83 29.07
CA LYS A 82 20.34 11.28 30.41
C LYS A 82 19.67 10.53 31.56
N VAL A 83 18.75 9.60 31.26
CA VAL A 83 18.04 8.83 32.28
C VAL A 83 18.95 7.69 32.77
N PRO A 84 19.27 7.62 34.08
CA PRO A 84 20.12 6.56 34.59
C PRO A 84 19.59 5.16 34.30
N GLN A 85 20.51 4.22 34.03
CA GLN A 85 20.22 2.82 33.76
C GLN A 85 19.45 2.56 32.44
N VAL A 86 19.16 3.55 31.63
CA VAL A 86 18.69 3.35 30.27
C VAL A 86 19.83 2.82 29.41
N LYS A 87 19.55 1.77 28.62
CA LYS A 87 20.49 1.20 27.66
C LYS A 87 20.03 1.50 26.25
N ILE A 88 20.93 2.04 25.44
CA ILE A 88 20.69 2.40 24.04
C ILE A 88 21.51 1.49 23.15
N ASN A 89 20.84 0.80 22.21
CA ASN A 89 21.47 -0.02 21.18
C ASN A 89 21.25 0.63 19.82
N GLU A 90 22.30 1.24 19.27
CA GLU A 90 22.26 1.96 17.98
C GLU A 90 22.09 1.03 16.78
N SER A 91 22.61 -0.19 16.83
CA SER A 91 22.51 -1.14 15.70
C SER A 91 21.09 -1.66 15.52
N ASP A 92 20.41 -1.95 16.63
CA ASP A 92 19.05 -2.47 16.66
C ASP A 92 17.98 -1.40 16.80
N LEU A 93 18.36 -0.13 16.95
CA LEU A 93 17.49 1.00 17.25
C LEU A 93 16.55 0.68 18.42
N THR A 94 17.12 0.19 19.53
CA THR A 94 16.38 -0.28 20.70
C THR A 94 16.83 0.46 21.96
N VAL A 95 15.86 0.95 22.71
CA VAL A 95 16.06 1.51 24.05
C VAL A 95 15.47 0.54 25.07
N THR A 96 16.27 0.20 26.11
CA THR A 96 15.81 -0.60 27.25
C THR A 96 15.76 0.29 28.49
N LEU A 97 14.58 0.37 29.11
CA LEU A 97 14.33 1.15 30.31
C LEU A 97 14.75 0.42 31.59
N PRO A 98 14.88 1.10 32.75
CA PRO A 98 15.26 0.47 34.03
C PRO A 98 14.29 -0.63 34.49
N ASN A 99 12.99 -0.53 34.16
CA ASN A 99 11.98 -1.55 34.42
C ASN A 99 12.02 -2.72 33.40
N ARG A 100 13.05 -2.78 32.55
CA ARG A 100 13.27 -3.74 31.47
C ARG A 100 12.30 -3.64 30.29
N ALA A 101 11.39 -2.67 30.29
CA ALA A 101 10.59 -2.39 29.09
C ALA A 101 11.48 -1.97 27.92
N THR A 102 11.11 -2.34 26.70
CA THR A 102 11.88 -2.00 25.51
C THR A 102 11.04 -1.18 24.52
N ILE A 103 11.64 -0.19 23.93
CA ILE A 103 11.08 0.57 22.79
C ILE A 103 12.01 0.32 21.59
N ARG A 104 11.51 -0.30 20.55
CA ARG A 104 12.29 -0.61 19.35
C ARG A 104 11.64 0.01 18.11
N LEU A 105 12.51 0.56 17.24
CA LEU A 105 12.08 1.11 15.96
C LEU A 105 12.15 0.04 14.88
N TYR A 106 11.10 0.00 14.06
CA TYR A 106 10.97 -0.88 12.92
C TYR A 106 10.64 -0.07 11.66
N SER A 107 10.84 -0.68 10.50
CA SER A 107 10.43 -0.13 9.22
C SER A 107 9.28 -0.93 8.61
N GLY A 108 8.33 -0.21 8.00
CA GLY A 108 7.17 -0.79 7.38
C GLY A 108 7.47 -1.60 6.10
N ASP A 109 8.58 -1.30 5.42
CA ASP A 109 9.09 -2.05 4.28
C ASP A 109 9.64 -3.43 4.65
N ASN A 110 9.98 -3.65 5.93
CA ASN A 110 10.49 -4.93 6.44
C ASN A 110 9.70 -5.40 7.67
N TYR A 111 8.38 -5.30 7.59
CA TYR A 111 7.46 -5.59 8.69
C TYR A 111 7.48 -7.06 9.14
N ASP A 112 7.90 -8.00 8.28
CA ASP A 112 7.97 -9.42 8.62
C ASP A 112 8.93 -9.73 9.79
N ARG A 113 9.90 -8.85 10.05
CA ARG A 113 10.76 -8.94 11.24
C ARG A 113 10.01 -8.85 12.58
N MET A 114 8.77 -8.39 12.54
CA MET A 114 7.90 -8.33 13.72
C MET A 114 7.06 -9.60 13.89
N ARG A 115 7.12 -10.55 12.97
CA ARG A 115 6.36 -11.80 13.04
C ARG A 115 6.81 -12.63 14.25
N GLY A 116 5.84 -13.06 15.04
CA GLY A 116 6.10 -13.92 16.22
C GLY A 116 6.57 -13.20 17.48
N ILE A 117 6.65 -11.86 17.49
CA ILE A 117 6.87 -11.10 18.73
C ILE A 117 5.54 -10.69 19.36
N TYR A 118 5.54 -10.47 20.68
CA TYR A 118 4.43 -9.80 21.37
C TYR A 118 4.73 -8.32 21.54
N LEU A 119 3.69 -7.50 21.53
CA LEU A 119 3.77 -6.05 21.76
C LEU A 119 2.69 -5.60 22.76
N ASP A 120 3.09 -4.73 23.67
CA ASP A 120 2.20 -4.00 24.57
C ASP A 120 1.68 -2.71 23.93
N GLY A 121 2.34 -2.24 22.90
CA GLY A 121 1.88 -1.09 22.13
C GLY A 121 2.72 -0.82 20.89
N VAL A 122 2.08 -0.20 19.90
CA VAL A 122 2.72 0.22 18.65
C VAL A 122 2.29 1.61 18.25
N ILE A 123 3.24 2.36 17.70
CA ILE A 123 2.98 3.60 16.96
C ILE A 123 3.21 3.30 15.48
N MET A 124 2.22 3.63 14.64
CA MET A 124 2.30 3.59 13.18
C MET A 124 2.45 5.03 12.69
N ASP A 125 3.65 5.42 12.29
CA ASP A 125 3.93 6.77 11.77
C ASP A 125 3.86 6.78 10.25
N GLU A 126 3.16 7.78 9.70
CA GLU A 126 2.85 7.93 8.28
C GLU A 126 2.30 6.61 7.66
N PRO A 127 1.21 6.04 8.21
CA PRO A 127 0.69 4.73 7.81
C PRO A 127 0.19 4.70 6.36
N ALA A 128 -0.04 5.85 5.74
CA ALA A 128 -0.35 5.96 4.32
C ALA A 128 0.78 5.47 3.40
N ASP A 129 2.02 5.44 3.90
CA ASP A 129 3.21 4.99 3.16
C ASP A 129 3.64 3.56 3.55
N ILE A 130 2.93 2.92 4.48
CA ILE A 130 3.19 1.55 4.91
C ILE A 130 2.22 0.62 4.20
N VAL A 131 2.72 -0.49 3.67
CA VAL A 131 1.85 -1.49 3.04
C VAL A 131 0.77 -1.94 4.04
N PRO A 132 -0.52 -1.92 3.66
CA PRO A 132 -1.61 -2.27 4.58
C PRO A 132 -1.48 -3.65 5.20
N ALA A 133 -0.95 -4.64 4.46
CA ALA A 133 -0.68 -5.99 4.94
C ALA A 133 0.23 -6.05 6.19
N ALA A 134 1.11 -5.06 6.38
CA ALA A 134 1.94 -4.96 7.58
C ALA A 134 1.09 -4.91 8.85
N TRP A 135 -0.01 -4.15 8.82
CA TRP A 135 -0.93 -4.08 9.95
C TRP A 135 -1.71 -5.37 10.12
N SER A 136 -2.46 -5.78 9.10
CA SER A 136 -3.43 -6.87 9.21
C SER A 136 -2.79 -8.24 9.46
N GLN A 137 -1.66 -8.51 8.80
CA GLN A 137 -1.03 -9.83 8.82
C GLN A 137 0.00 -10.02 9.94
N VAL A 138 0.65 -8.94 10.39
CA VAL A 138 1.77 -9.04 11.32
C VAL A 138 1.58 -8.20 12.58
N ILE A 139 1.39 -6.88 12.45
CA ILE A 139 1.42 -5.98 13.62
C ILE A 139 0.20 -6.18 14.52
N ARG A 140 -1.00 -6.28 13.93
CA ARG A 140 -2.23 -6.50 14.69
C ARG A 140 -2.22 -7.79 15.52
N PRO A 141 -1.78 -8.95 14.99
CA PRO A 141 -1.56 -10.16 15.78
C PRO A 141 -0.59 -9.99 16.96
N CYS A 142 0.52 -9.25 16.79
CA CYS A 142 1.49 -9.02 17.86
C CYS A 142 0.90 -8.33 19.10
N LEU A 143 -0.24 -7.65 18.98
CA LEU A 143 -0.91 -6.95 20.09
C LEU A 143 -1.91 -7.84 20.83
N SER A 144 -2.12 -9.09 20.40
CA SER A 144 -3.22 -9.92 20.92
C SER A 144 -2.95 -10.46 22.32
N ASP A 145 -1.71 -10.88 22.62
CA ASP A 145 -1.34 -11.56 23.86
C ASP A 145 -1.60 -10.70 25.12
N TYR A 146 -1.31 -9.40 25.01
CA TYR A 146 -1.40 -8.45 26.13
C TYR A 146 -2.40 -7.32 25.87
N GLN A 147 -3.29 -7.47 24.88
CA GLN A 147 -4.23 -6.44 24.49
C GLN A 147 -3.56 -5.08 24.26
N GLY A 148 -2.39 -5.11 23.61
CA GLY A 148 -1.57 -3.94 23.35
C GLY A 148 -2.33 -2.86 22.57
N PHE A 149 -1.94 -1.61 22.74
CA PHE A 149 -2.54 -0.47 22.05
C PHE A 149 -1.89 -0.24 20.65
N ALA A 150 -2.61 0.51 19.79
CA ALA A 150 -2.02 1.07 18.58
C ALA A 150 -2.44 2.52 18.36
N TRP A 151 -1.46 3.36 17.99
CA TRP A 151 -1.67 4.76 17.65
C TRP A 151 -1.17 5.02 16.23
N PHE A 152 -2.08 5.46 15.37
CA PHE A 152 -1.82 5.81 13.97
C PHE A 152 -1.69 7.33 13.89
N ILE A 153 -0.57 7.81 13.34
CA ILE A 153 -0.32 9.23 13.20
C ILE A 153 0.19 9.52 11.80
N GLY A 154 -0.30 10.57 11.17
CA GLY A 154 0.15 10.91 9.82
C GLY A 154 -0.50 12.16 9.26
N THR A 155 -0.07 12.50 8.05
CA THR A 155 -0.73 13.48 7.16
C THR A 155 -1.58 12.76 6.13
N PRO A 156 -2.70 13.33 5.65
CA PRO A 156 -3.48 12.74 4.57
C PRO A 156 -2.68 12.52 3.29
N LYS A 157 -2.95 11.43 2.61
CA LYS A 157 -2.42 11.13 1.27
C LYS A 157 -3.51 10.48 0.41
N GLY A 158 -4.63 11.21 0.24
CA GLY A 158 -5.81 10.69 -0.45
C GLY A 158 -6.64 9.72 0.40
N LYS A 159 -7.68 9.13 -0.20
CA LYS A 159 -8.62 8.20 0.44
C LYS A 159 -8.08 6.77 0.46
N ASN A 160 -7.00 6.52 1.19
CA ASN A 160 -6.30 5.24 1.34
C ASN A 160 -6.66 4.50 2.64
N ALA A 161 -5.89 3.47 3.02
CA ALA A 161 -6.09 2.72 4.27
C ALA A 161 -6.05 3.62 5.52
N PHE A 162 -5.21 4.66 5.54
CA PHE A 162 -5.18 5.61 6.65
C PHE A 162 -6.47 6.43 6.75
N TYR A 163 -7.05 6.83 5.62
CA TYR A 163 -8.37 7.47 5.58
C TYR A 163 -9.47 6.54 6.14
N LYS A 164 -9.49 5.27 5.70
CA LYS A 164 -10.44 4.29 6.23
C LYS A 164 -10.29 4.12 7.75
N ARG A 165 -9.05 4.15 8.24
CA ARG A 165 -8.74 4.10 9.68
C ARG A 165 -9.22 5.35 10.42
N HIS A 166 -9.08 6.51 9.81
CA HIS A 166 -9.60 7.77 10.35
C HIS A 166 -11.13 7.72 10.48
N LEU A 167 -11.87 7.29 9.45
CA LEU A 167 -13.32 7.12 9.52
C LEU A 167 -13.73 6.12 10.59
N GLN A 168 -13.03 4.99 10.71
CA GLN A 168 -13.26 4.03 11.78
C GLN A 168 -13.08 4.67 13.15
N ALA A 169 -12.03 5.47 13.34
CA ALA A 169 -11.74 6.12 14.61
C ALA A 169 -12.76 7.20 14.96
N GLU A 170 -13.35 7.88 13.98
CA GLU A 170 -14.43 8.85 14.21
C GLU A 170 -15.75 8.18 14.62
N ALA A 171 -16.02 6.99 14.07
CA ALA A 171 -17.27 6.27 14.34
C ALA A 171 -17.23 5.43 15.64
N ALA A 172 -16.06 5.10 16.18
CA ALA A 172 -15.92 4.14 17.28
C ALA A 172 -15.58 4.83 18.61
N GLU A 173 -16.38 4.52 19.66
CA GLU A 173 -16.21 5.12 20.98
C GLU A 173 -14.91 4.70 21.70
N ASP A 174 -14.37 3.54 21.40
CA ASP A 174 -13.12 3.02 21.99
C ASP A 174 -11.85 3.57 21.31
N TRP A 175 -12.01 4.49 20.35
CA TRP A 175 -10.93 5.18 19.67
C TRP A 175 -10.76 6.62 20.15
N HIS A 176 -9.52 7.08 20.21
CA HIS A 176 -9.20 8.51 20.22
C HIS A 176 -9.00 8.98 18.78
N SER A 177 -9.89 9.84 18.29
CA SER A 177 -9.77 10.49 16.99
C SER A 177 -9.43 11.97 17.15
N ALA A 178 -8.49 12.46 16.34
CA ALA A 178 -8.16 13.89 16.30
C ALA A 178 -7.71 14.31 14.91
N VAL A 179 -8.23 15.47 14.46
CA VAL A 179 -7.73 16.17 13.25
C VAL A 179 -7.18 17.52 13.69
N ILE A 180 -5.89 17.75 13.46
CA ILE A 180 -5.17 18.95 13.86
C ILE A 180 -4.76 19.71 12.59
N ARG A 181 -5.57 20.71 12.19
CA ARG A 181 -5.34 21.55 11.02
C ARG A 181 -4.46 22.74 11.36
N ALA A 182 -3.64 23.21 10.45
CA ALA A 182 -2.76 24.35 10.66
C ALA A 182 -3.55 25.63 10.95
N SER A 183 -4.63 25.86 10.23
CA SER A 183 -5.50 27.04 10.40
C SER A 183 -6.13 27.17 11.79
N SER A 184 -6.38 26.04 12.48
CA SER A 184 -7.07 26.00 13.78
C SER A 184 -6.19 25.62 14.97
N SER A 185 -4.99 25.08 14.72
CA SER A 185 -4.13 24.56 15.80
C SER A 185 -3.40 25.64 16.61
N GLY A 186 -3.20 26.80 16.00
CA GLY A 186 -2.37 27.87 16.57
C GLY A 186 -0.90 27.49 16.71
N ILE A 187 -0.44 26.44 16.01
CA ILE A 187 0.94 25.92 16.07
C ILE A 187 1.86 26.72 15.16
N LEU A 188 1.38 27.05 13.95
CA LEU A 188 2.08 27.92 13.02
C LEU A 188 1.50 29.35 13.13
N PRO A 189 2.37 30.37 13.11
CA PRO A 189 1.90 31.77 13.06
C PRO A 189 1.08 32.02 11.80
N PRO A 190 0.05 32.92 11.85
CA PRO A 190 -0.76 33.23 10.68
C PRO A 190 0.05 33.77 9.49
N GLU A 191 1.08 34.58 9.76
CA GLU A 191 2.01 35.10 8.76
C GLU A 191 2.82 34.01 8.06
N GLU A 192 3.19 32.94 8.77
CA GLU A 192 3.87 31.79 8.20
C GLU A 192 2.93 31.00 7.29
N LEU A 193 1.69 30.75 7.74
CA LEU A 193 0.67 30.09 6.91
C LEU A 193 0.40 30.85 5.61
N LYS A 194 0.32 32.17 5.72
CA LYS A 194 0.15 33.02 4.55
C LYS A 194 1.37 32.95 3.62
N SER A 195 2.58 33.00 4.17
CA SER A 195 3.82 32.88 3.39
C SER A 195 3.88 31.55 2.62
N ILE A 196 3.41 30.44 3.22
CA ILE A 196 3.34 29.15 2.55
C ILE A 196 2.29 29.14 1.44
N GLN A 197 1.13 29.78 1.66
CA GLN A 197 0.08 29.89 0.64
C GLN A 197 0.50 30.78 -0.55
N ASP A 198 1.27 31.83 -0.27
CA ASP A 198 1.75 32.77 -1.29
C ASP A 198 2.97 32.23 -2.07
N ASP A 199 3.56 31.11 -1.63
CA ASP A 199 4.68 30.47 -2.32
C ASP A 199 4.18 29.75 -3.58
N TYR A 200 4.56 30.27 -4.76
CA TYR A 200 4.15 29.74 -6.06
C TYR A 200 4.59 28.29 -6.32
N THR A 201 5.52 27.74 -5.52
CA THR A 201 5.96 26.35 -5.60
C THR A 201 5.06 25.40 -4.80
N VAL A 202 4.19 25.92 -3.94
CA VAL A 202 3.22 25.16 -3.15
C VAL A 202 1.86 25.26 -3.84
N SER A 203 1.36 24.17 -4.39
CA SER A 203 0.03 24.16 -4.98
C SER A 203 -1.07 24.27 -3.91
N ASP A 204 -2.27 24.76 -4.28
CA ASP A 204 -3.43 24.75 -3.38
C ASP A 204 -3.75 23.34 -2.87
N SER A 205 -3.60 22.34 -3.72
CA SER A 205 -3.77 20.93 -3.33
C SER A 205 -2.75 20.50 -2.27
N ASP A 206 -1.48 20.83 -2.43
CA ASP A 206 -0.44 20.49 -1.45
C ASP A 206 -0.71 21.21 -0.12
N PHE A 207 -1.10 22.49 -0.16
CA PHE A 207 -1.47 23.23 1.04
C PHE A 207 -2.65 22.60 1.76
N ARG A 208 -3.71 22.27 1.06
CA ARG A 208 -4.89 21.62 1.64
C ARG A 208 -4.55 20.26 2.26
N GLN A 209 -3.75 19.45 1.57
CA GLN A 209 -3.35 18.14 2.07
C GLN A 209 -2.42 18.24 3.28
N GLU A 210 -1.32 18.97 3.15
CA GLU A 210 -0.23 18.97 4.13
C GLU A 210 -0.51 19.86 5.36
N TYR A 211 -1.31 20.92 5.18
CA TYR A 211 -1.58 21.90 6.25
C TYR A 211 -3.03 21.86 6.73
N GLU A 212 -4.01 21.62 5.87
CA GLU A 212 -5.43 21.58 6.26
C GLU A 212 -5.97 20.17 6.43
N CYS A 213 -5.13 19.15 6.32
CA CYS A 213 -5.49 17.75 6.57
C CYS A 213 -6.64 17.24 5.69
N ASP A 214 -6.66 17.65 4.42
CA ASP A 214 -7.72 17.31 3.49
C ASP A 214 -7.44 15.99 2.77
N PHE A 215 -8.24 14.96 3.05
CA PHE A 215 -8.16 13.65 2.40
C PHE A 215 -8.78 13.62 0.99
N SER A 216 -9.55 14.65 0.60
CA SER A 216 -10.12 14.70 -0.75
C SER A 216 -9.07 15.00 -1.82
N VAL A 217 -7.95 15.53 -1.41
CA VAL A 217 -6.82 15.80 -2.28
C VAL A 217 -6.05 14.49 -2.50
N GLY A 218 -5.88 14.11 -3.76
CA GLY A 218 -5.03 12.97 -4.13
C GLY A 218 -3.56 13.23 -3.79
N ARG A 219 -2.77 12.16 -3.66
CA ARG A 219 -1.33 12.28 -3.42
C ARG A 219 -0.67 13.08 -4.55
N PRO A 220 0.21 14.06 -4.26
CA PRO A 220 0.98 14.75 -5.29
C PRO A 220 1.73 13.77 -6.19
N GLY A 221 1.63 13.95 -7.51
CA GLY A 221 2.25 13.04 -8.46
C GLY A 221 1.57 11.68 -8.60
N ALA A 222 0.37 11.48 -8.01
CA ALA A 222 -0.43 10.30 -8.25
C ALA A 222 -0.71 10.10 -9.74
N ILE A 223 -0.56 8.87 -10.22
CA ILE A 223 -0.62 8.55 -11.66
C ILE A 223 -2.03 8.18 -12.07
N TYR A 224 -2.65 7.19 -11.40
CA TYR A 224 -3.98 6.68 -11.78
C TYR A 224 -5.09 7.08 -10.80
N ALA A 225 -4.82 7.87 -9.75
CA ALA A 225 -5.81 8.18 -8.71
C ALA A 225 -7.07 8.86 -9.27
N ALA A 226 -6.91 9.81 -10.21
CA ALA A 226 -8.04 10.49 -10.85
C ALA A 226 -8.85 9.55 -11.75
N ASP A 227 -8.17 8.64 -12.46
CA ASP A 227 -8.81 7.65 -13.31
C ASP A 227 -9.56 6.60 -12.49
N MET A 228 -8.99 6.18 -11.36
CA MET A 228 -9.65 5.27 -10.42
C MET A 228 -10.89 5.91 -9.78
N ALA A 229 -10.82 7.17 -9.35
CA ALA A 229 -11.97 7.89 -8.82
C ALA A 229 -13.09 7.99 -9.87
N ARG A 230 -12.74 8.34 -11.11
CA ARG A 230 -13.71 8.36 -12.22
C ARG A 230 -14.30 6.97 -12.49
N ALA A 231 -13.50 5.91 -12.44
CA ALA A 231 -13.98 4.55 -12.61
C ALA A 231 -14.97 4.15 -11.51
N GLU A 232 -14.77 4.60 -10.28
CA GLU A 232 -15.69 4.40 -9.16
C GLU A 232 -17.00 5.18 -9.36
N ASP A 233 -16.92 6.47 -9.71
CA ASP A 233 -18.08 7.32 -9.97
C ASP A 233 -18.95 6.82 -11.15
N GLU A 234 -18.32 6.24 -12.16
CA GLU A 234 -18.99 5.67 -13.33
C GLU A 234 -19.50 4.23 -13.10
N GLY A 235 -19.31 3.66 -11.90
CA GLY A 235 -19.74 2.30 -11.56
C GLY A 235 -18.95 1.19 -12.27
N ARG A 236 -17.73 1.48 -12.72
CA ARG A 236 -16.83 0.49 -13.36
C ARG A 236 -16.01 -0.32 -12.34
N ILE A 237 -16.17 -0.02 -11.06
CA ILE A 237 -15.69 -0.82 -9.94
C ILE A 237 -16.91 -1.44 -9.26
N GLY A 238 -17.05 -2.77 -9.31
CA GLY A 238 -18.21 -3.41 -8.72
C GLY A 238 -18.31 -4.92 -8.96
N PRO A 239 -19.41 -5.53 -8.50
CA PRO A 239 -19.65 -6.93 -8.74
C PRO A 239 -20.07 -7.15 -10.19
N PHE A 240 -19.35 -8.01 -10.89
CA PHE A 240 -19.77 -8.55 -12.18
C PHE A 240 -19.32 -10.02 -12.28
N PRO A 241 -20.08 -10.86 -12.97
CA PRO A 241 -19.68 -12.24 -13.13
C PRO A 241 -18.42 -12.34 -13.99
N ILE A 242 -17.49 -13.21 -13.59
CA ILE A 242 -16.36 -13.61 -14.41
C ILE A 242 -16.94 -14.41 -15.59
N ASP A 243 -16.57 -14.05 -16.81
CA ASP A 243 -17.05 -14.74 -18.01
C ASP A 243 -16.28 -16.06 -18.19
N GLU A 244 -16.93 -17.17 -17.88
CA GLU A 244 -16.32 -18.51 -17.98
C GLU A 244 -15.94 -18.89 -19.42
N SER A 245 -16.57 -18.28 -20.43
CA SER A 245 -16.28 -18.50 -21.84
C SER A 245 -15.08 -17.71 -22.35
N ALA A 246 -14.72 -16.62 -21.68
CA ALA A 246 -13.60 -15.77 -22.02
C ALA A 246 -12.30 -16.28 -21.39
N LEU A 247 -11.21 -16.17 -22.15
CA LEU A 247 -9.88 -16.51 -21.63
C LEU A 247 -9.43 -15.50 -20.57
N VAL A 248 -8.84 -16.01 -19.50
CA VAL A 248 -8.16 -15.20 -18.49
C VAL A 248 -6.70 -15.07 -18.86
N HIS A 249 -6.28 -13.86 -19.15
CA HIS A 249 -4.87 -13.51 -19.39
C HIS A 249 -4.24 -12.97 -18.13
N THR A 250 -2.91 -13.07 -18.02
CA THR A 250 -2.18 -12.47 -16.89
C THR A 250 -1.04 -11.60 -17.38
N THR A 251 -0.77 -10.55 -16.62
CA THR A 251 0.45 -9.74 -16.73
C THR A 251 1.22 -9.81 -15.41
N TRP A 252 2.52 -9.82 -15.51
CA TRP A 252 3.42 -10.07 -14.40
C TRP A 252 4.39 -8.92 -14.20
N ASP A 253 4.64 -8.57 -12.96
CA ASP A 253 5.84 -7.85 -12.57
C ASP A 253 6.73 -8.77 -11.75
N LEU A 254 8.02 -8.87 -12.12
CA LEU A 254 8.94 -9.85 -11.58
C LEU A 254 9.84 -9.23 -10.52
N GLY A 255 9.99 -9.90 -9.40
CA GLY A 255 10.84 -9.49 -8.29
C GLY A 255 11.21 -10.67 -7.38
N ALA A 256 11.60 -10.36 -6.16
CA ALA A 256 11.67 -11.39 -5.10
C ALA A 256 10.28 -12.04 -4.94
N PRO A 257 10.18 -13.27 -4.39
CA PRO A 257 8.89 -13.96 -4.30
C PRO A 257 7.74 -13.11 -3.75
N GLN A 258 7.96 -12.37 -2.68
CA GLN A 258 6.97 -11.47 -2.07
C GLN A 258 6.67 -10.21 -2.92
N ASN A 259 7.56 -9.83 -3.84
CA ASN A 259 7.42 -8.65 -4.69
C ASN A 259 6.89 -8.98 -6.09
N THR A 260 6.81 -10.27 -6.44
CA THR A 260 6.22 -10.69 -7.70
C THR A 260 4.71 -10.49 -7.67
N CYS A 261 4.20 -9.72 -8.64
CA CYS A 261 2.79 -9.44 -8.78
C CYS A 261 2.23 -10.04 -10.07
N VAL A 262 0.99 -10.55 -10.00
CA VAL A 262 0.26 -11.10 -11.15
C VAL A 262 -1.12 -10.47 -11.20
N VAL A 263 -1.45 -9.79 -12.30
CA VAL A 263 -2.78 -9.23 -12.54
C VAL A 263 -3.52 -10.10 -13.57
N TYR A 264 -4.77 -10.43 -13.26
CA TYR A 264 -5.61 -11.30 -14.09
C TYR A 264 -6.69 -10.46 -14.78
N PHE A 265 -6.84 -10.65 -16.09
CA PHE A 265 -7.83 -9.90 -16.85
C PHE A 265 -8.46 -10.71 -17.97
N GLN A 266 -9.66 -10.31 -18.34
CA GLN A 266 -10.42 -10.83 -19.49
C GLN A 266 -10.67 -9.73 -20.50
N ARG A 267 -10.66 -10.09 -21.79
CA ARG A 267 -11.20 -9.23 -22.85
C ARG A 267 -12.63 -9.64 -23.17
N VAL A 268 -13.57 -8.75 -22.90
CA VAL A 268 -15.00 -9.00 -23.17
C VAL A 268 -15.50 -7.91 -24.12
N GLY A 269 -15.64 -8.25 -25.40
CA GLY A 269 -15.94 -7.28 -26.43
C GLY A 269 -14.86 -6.21 -26.59
N LEU A 270 -15.23 -4.95 -26.37
CA LEU A 270 -14.33 -3.80 -26.42
C LEU A 270 -13.79 -3.39 -25.04
N THR A 271 -14.15 -4.11 -23.98
CA THR A 271 -13.75 -3.81 -22.60
C THR A 271 -12.74 -4.83 -22.08
N TYR A 272 -11.99 -4.42 -21.08
CA TYR A 272 -11.07 -5.27 -20.33
C TYR A 272 -11.52 -5.32 -18.89
N ARG A 273 -11.78 -6.50 -18.37
CA ARG A 273 -12.21 -6.74 -17.00
C ARG A 273 -11.05 -7.25 -16.18
N ILE A 274 -10.62 -6.46 -15.21
CA ILE A 274 -9.59 -6.85 -14.24
C ILE A 274 -10.32 -7.62 -13.15
N ILE A 275 -10.02 -8.90 -13.01
CA ILE A 275 -10.81 -9.84 -12.20
C ILE A 275 -10.14 -10.31 -10.93
N ASP A 276 -8.79 -10.30 -10.90
CA ASP A 276 -8.02 -10.80 -9.76
C ASP A 276 -6.60 -10.22 -9.75
N CYS A 277 -5.92 -10.28 -8.62
CA CYS A 277 -4.54 -9.84 -8.45
C CYS A 277 -3.86 -10.61 -7.32
N ASP A 278 -2.74 -11.26 -7.63
CA ASP A 278 -1.85 -11.85 -6.64
C ASP A 278 -0.68 -10.91 -6.38
N SER A 279 -0.63 -10.28 -5.21
CA SER A 279 0.46 -9.44 -4.75
C SER A 279 0.84 -9.74 -3.30
N GLY A 280 2.09 -9.52 -2.91
CA GLY A 280 2.54 -9.73 -1.53
C GLY A 280 2.59 -11.21 -1.08
N LEU A 281 2.51 -12.16 -2.01
CA LEU A 281 2.57 -13.59 -1.71
C LEU A 281 4.01 -14.09 -1.80
N ASP A 282 4.54 -14.60 -0.69
CA ASP A 282 5.87 -15.22 -0.65
C ASP A 282 5.80 -16.67 -1.17
N LEU A 283 5.61 -16.81 -2.48
CA LEU A 283 5.48 -18.09 -3.18
C LEU A 283 6.64 -18.28 -4.16
N LYS A 284 7.29 -19.43 -4.08
CA LYS A 284 8.26 -19.88 -5.11
C LYS A 284 7.54 -20.15 -6.43
N THR A 285 8.28 -20.19 -7.53
CA THR A 285 7.71 -20.30 -8.89
C THR A 285 6.70 -21.46 -9.02
N GLY A 286 7.06 -22.68 -8.58
CA GLY A 286 6.15 -23.81 -8.66
C GLY A 286 4.91 -23.70 -7.77
N GLU A 287 5.07 -23.14 -6.55
CA GLU A 287 3.95 -22.88 -5.63
C GLU A 287 3.00 -21.84 -6.19
N ARG A 288 3.54 -20.80 -6.86
CA ARG A 288 2.75 -19.76 -7.52
C ARG A 288 1.94 -20.33 -8.68
N VAL A 289 2.54 -21.17 -9.52
CA VAL A 289 1.80 -21.85 -10.61
C VAL A 289 0.70 -22.74 -10.03
N ALA A 290 0.99 -23.52 -8.98
CA ALA A 290 -0.03 -24.35 -8.32
C ALA A 290 -1.17 -23.50 -7.73
N HIS A 291 -0.84 -22.37 -7.09
CA HIS A 291 -1.83 -21.40 -6.59
C HIS A 291 -2.71 -20.85 -7.73
N MET A 292 -2.12 -20.44 -8.84
CA MET A 292 -2.85 -20.00 -10.02
C MET A 292 -3.80 -21.07 -10.56
N MET A 293 -3.30 -22.30 -10.75
CA MET A 293 -4.11 -23.41 -11.26
C MET A 293 -5.29 -23.75 -10.35
N ALA A 294 -5.12 -23.61 -9.04
CA ALA A 294 -6.19 -23.83 -8.06
C ALA A 294 -7.35 -22.82 -8.18
N LYS A 295 -7.15 -21.67 -8.83
CA LYS A 295 -8.22 -20.68 -9.10
C LYS A 295 -9.24 -21.19 -10.16
N GLY A 296 -8.88 -22.20 -10.95
CA GLY A 296 -9.78 -22.81 -11.93
C GLY A 296 -10.15 -21.96 -13.14
N TYR A 297 -9.38 -20.92 -13.43
CA TYR A 297 -9.61 -20.05 -14.59
C TYR A 297 -9.30 -20.76 -15.91
N ASN A 298 -10.03 -20.41 -16.97
CA ASN A 298 -9.70 -20.80 -18.34
C ASN A 298 -8.57 -19.90 -18.87
N TYR A 299 -7.32 -20.30 -18.65
CA TYR A 299 -6.17 -19.47 -18.94
C TYR A 299 -5.89 -19.30 -20.44
N GLY A 300 -5.56 -18.06 -20.82
CA GLY A 300 -5.09 -17.69 -22.15
C GLY A 300 -3.57 -17.54 -22.21
N HIS A 301 -3.08 -16.31 -22.36
CA HIS A 301 -1.67 -15.99 -22.40
C HIS A 301 -1.20 -15.36 -21.09
N HIS A 302 0.06 -15.65 -20.73
CA HIS A 302 0.74 -15.08 -19.57
C HIS A 302 1.86 -14.18 -20.05
N PHE A 303 1.75 -12.87 -19.80
CA PHE A 303 2.70 -11.86 -20.30
C PHE A 303 3.68 -11.47 -19.21
N LEU A 304 4.94 -11.78 -19.45
CA LEU A 304 6.07 -11.39 -18.60
C LEU A 304 6.68 -10.08 -19.09
N PRO A 305 7.31 -9.28 -18.23
CA PRO A 305 8.14 -8.17 -18.66
C PRO A 305 9.32 -8.67 -19.48
N HIS A 306 9.99 -7.76 -20.19
CA HIS A 306 11.09 -8.05 -21.12
C HIS A 306 12.26 -8.83 -20.53
N ASP A 307 12.47 -8.75 -19.23
CA ASP A 307 13.52 -9.47 -18.50
C ASP A 307 13.12 -10.91 -18.10
N GLY A 308 11.86 -11.29 -18.32
CA GLY A 308 11.37 -12.66 -18.09
C GLY A 308 12.11 -13.74 -18.90
N ASP A 309 12.75 -13.38 -20.01
CA ASP A 309 13.59 -14.27 -20.84
C ASP A 309 15.08 -14.25 -20.46
N ASN A 310 15.48 -13.41 -19.50
CA ASN A 310 16.86 -13.36 -19.04
C ASN A 310 17.25 -14.67 -18.36
N LYS A 311 18.33 -15.28 -18.84
CA LYS A 311 18.83 -16.51 -18.23
C LYS A 311 19.57 -16.25 -16.92
N HIS A 312 19.28 -17.05 -15.93
CA HIS A 312 19.94 -17.06 -14.63
C HIS A 312 21.15 -18.03 -14.59
N ALA A 313 21.78 -18.17 -13.43
CA ALA A 313 22.96 -19.00 -13.25
C ALA A 313 22.72 -20.52 -13.57
N ASP A 314 21.47 -20.96 -13.50
CA ASP A 314 21.00 -22.31 -13.86
C ASP A 314 20.72 -22.46 -15.37
N ASN A 315 21.03 -21.45 -16.18
CA ASN A 315 20.79 -21.37 -17.62
C ASN A 315 19.29 -21.39 -18.02
N MET A 316 18.38 -21.22 -17.07
CA MET A 316 16.95 -21.09 -17.29
C MET A 316 16.49 -19.64 -17.12
N SER A 317 15.56 -19.21 -17.97
CA SER A 317 14.83 -17.95 -17.77
C SER A 317 13.67 -18.14 -16.78
N PHE A 318 13.04 -17.04 -16.36
CA PHE A 318 11.84 -17.13 -15.56
C PHE A 318 10.67 -17.73 -16.36
N ALA A 319 10.59 -17.42 -17.66
CA ALA A 319 9.62 -18.01 -18.57
C ALA A 319 9.80 -19.54 -18.69
N ASP A 320 11.06 -20.02 -18.77
CA ASP A 320 11.35 -21.46 -18.79
C ASP A 320 10.87 -22.14 -17.51
N LYS A 321 11.14 -21.53 -16.34
CA LYS A 321 10.74 -22.08 -15.03
C LYS A 321 9.21 -22.14 -14.86
N LEU A 322 8.48 -21.14 -15.37
CA LEU A 322 7.01 -21.17 -15.35
C LEU A 322 6.46 -22.26 -16.25
N THR A 323 7.06 -22.43 -17.44
CA THR A 323 6.66 -23.46 -18.39
C THR A 323 6.94 -24.86 -17.83
N GLU A 324 8.10 -25.07 -17.21
CA GLU A 324 8.45 -26.33 -16.53
C GLU A 324 7.50 -26.63 -15.36
N ALA A 325 7.05 -25.59 -14.65
CA ALA A 325 6.05 -25.73 -13.59
C ALA A 325 4.62 -25.98 -14.11
N GLY A 326 4.42 -26.03 -15.43
CA GLY A 326 3.15 -26.38 -16.07
C GLY A 326 2.32 -25.19 -16.58
N LEU A 327 2.84 -23.95 -16.54
CA LEU A 327 2.14 -22.80 -17.08
C LEU A 327 2.33 -22.71 -18.60
N MET A 328 1.25 -22.86 -19.36
CA MET A 328 1.27 -22.83 -20.82
C MET A 328 1.11 -21.42 -21.37
N ASN A 329 1.51 -21.19 -22.64
CA ASN A 329 1.34 -19.91 -23.33
C ASN A 329 2.01 -18.70 -22.65
N VAL A 330 3.15 -18.91 -22.04
CA VAL A 330 3.99 -17.84 -21.49
C VAL A 330 4.63 -17.05 -22.65
N LYS A 331 4.53 -15.73 -22.60
CA LYS A 331 5.08 -14.79 -23.59
C LYS A 331 5.78 -13.65 -22.89
N THR A 332 6.92 -13.27 -23.41
CA THR A 332 7.68 -12.12 -22.91
C THR A 332 7.38 -10.89 -23.76
N LEU A 333 7.11 -9.78 -23.12
CA LEU A 333 6.90 -8.49 -23.77
C LEU A 333 8.21 -7.97 -24.38
N PRO A 334 8.15 -7.27 -25.52
CA PRO A 334 9.35 -6.72 -26.13
C PRO A 334 9.97 -5.64 -25.23
N ARG A 335 11.31 -5.56 -25.27
CA ARG A 335 12.02 -4.51 -24.53
C ARG A 335 11.62 -3.13 -25.05
N GLY A 336 11.10 -2.28 -24.17
CA GLY A 336 10.78 -0.91 -24.51
C GLY A 336 12.02 -0.01 -24.66
N PRO A 337 11.90 1.14 -25.37
CA PRO A 337 12.94 2.15 -25.42
C PRO A 337 13.14 2.82 -24.05
N HIS A 338 14.17 3.66 -23.93
CA HIS A 338 14.35 4.50 -22.75
C HIS A 338 13.08 5.36 -22.50
N GLY A 339 12.57 5.37 -21.26
CA GLY A 339 11.28 6.01 -20.93
C GLY A 339 10.05 5.14 -21.22
N ALA A 340 10.22 3.82 -21.33
CA ALA A 340 9.13 2.87 -21.55
C ALA A 340 8.02 2.98 -20.51
N ASP A 341 8.37 3.27 -19.24
CA ASP A 341 7.40 3.40 -18.15
C ASP A 341 6.42 4.55 -18.41
N GLU A 342 6.91 5.72 -18.82
CA GLU A 342 6.04 6.86 -19.15
C GLU A 342 5.13 6.57 -20.34
N LYS A 343 5.64 5.85 -21.32
CA LYS A 343 4.84 5.41 -22.46
C LYS A 343 3.77 4.43 -22.01
N ARG A 344 4.11 3.45 -21.17
CA ARG A 344 3.18 2.46 -20.59
C ARG A 344 2.07 3.15 -19.80
N ILE A 345 2.43 4.09 -18.91
CA ILE A 345 1.49 4.89 -18.12
C ILE A 345 0.52 5.62 -19.05
N ARG A 346 1.03 6.35 -20.06
CA ARG A 346 0.19 7.09 -20.99
C ARG A 346 -0.78 6.18 -21.75
N MET A 347 -0.29 5.06 -22.28
CA MET A 347 -1.12 4.09 -22.98
C MET A 347 -2.22 3.52 -22.09
N MET A 348 -1.90 3.25 -20.81
CA MET A 348 -2.88 2.76 -19.85
C MET A 348 -3.91 3.84 -19.51
N THR A 349 -3.50 5.08 -19.33
CA THR A 349 -4.43 6.21 -19.10
C THR A 349 -5.36 6.41 -20.30
N ASP A 350 -4.86 6.32 -21.53
CA ASP A 350 -5.66 6.50 -22.75
C ASP A 350 -6.77 5.43 -22.89
N MET A 351 -6.54 4.23 -22.37
CA MET A 351 -7.52 3.15 -22.42
C MET A 351 -8.33 2.97 -21.12
N PHE A 352 -8.13 3.82 -20.12
CA PHE A 352 -8.69 3.62 -18.78
C PHE A 352 -10.23 3.58 -18.75
N ASN A 353 -10.91 4.26 -19.69
CA ASN A 353 -12.36 4.22 -19.86
C ASN A 353 -12.91 2.86 -20.35
N GLN A 354 -12.04 1.98 -20.85
CA GLN A 354 -12.41 0.61 -21.27
C GLN A 354 -12.20 -0.42 -20.15
N LEU A 355 -11.65 0.00 -19.00
CA LEU A 355 -11.31 -0.89 -17.90
C LEU A 355 -12.45 -0.99 -16.88
N TRP A 356 -12.70 -2.22 -16.45
CA TRP A 356 -13.63 -2.56 -15.38
C TRP A 356 -12.90 -3.35 -14.32
N PHE A 357 -13.17 -3.07 -13.06
CA PHE A 357 -12.47 -3.67 -11.92
C PHE A 357 -13.45 -4.44 -11.05
N HIS A 358 -13.18 -5.72 -10.82
CA HIS A 358 -13.99 -6.51 -9.93
C HIS A 358 -13.84 -6.04 -8.47
N GLU A 359 -14.94 -6.02 -7.72
CA GLU A 359 -14.95 -5.52 -6.34
C GLU A 359 -13.99 -6.25 -5.39
N SER A 360 -13.66 -7.53 -5.65
CA SER A 360 -12.67 -8.27 -4.86
C SER A 360 -11.28 -7.63 -4.85
N LEU A 361 -10.98 -6.75 -5.80
CA LEU A 361 -9.73 -6.01 -5.91
C LEU A 361 -9.66 -4.81 -4.94
N ALA A 362 -10.77 -4.48 -4.26
CA ALA A 362 -10.88 -3.34 -3.33
C ALA A 362 -10.42 -3.66 -1.90
N GLY A 363 -9.89 -4.86 -1.64
CA GLY A 363 -9.33 -5.24 -0.34
C GLY A 363 -8.20 -4.35 0.13
N GLU A 364 -7.89 -4.40 1.43
CA GLU A 364 -6.75 -3.70 2.03
C GLU A 364 -5.44 -4.16 1.37
N GLY A 365 -4.68 -3.22 0.78
CA GLY A 365 -3.49 -3.54 -0.03
C GLY A 365 -3.80 -4.15 -1.40
N GLY A 366 -5.06 -4.18 -1.82
CA GLY A 366 -5.48 -4.69 -3.12
C GLY A 366 -5.11 -3.79 -4.29
N LEU A 367 -5.35 -4.28 -5.51
CA LEU A 367 -4.95 -3.58 -6.73
C LEU A 367 -5.57 -2.19 -6.84
N ILE A 368 -6.85 -2.02 -6.48
CA ILE A 368 -7.55 -0.71 -6.56
C ILE A 368 -6.85 0.32 -5.66
N GLU A 369 -6.47 -0.08 -4.45
CA GLU A 369 -5.75 0.80 -3.53
C GLU A 369 -4.33 1.09 -4.03
N ALA A 370 -3.65 0.09 -4.58
CA ALA A 370 -2.32 0.25 -5.18
C ALA A 370 -2.34 1.23 -6.36
N LEU A 371 -3.30 1.10 -7.29
CA LEU A 371 -3.43 2.01 -8.42
C LEU A 371 -3.74 3.44 -7.98
N SER A 372 -4.55 3.60 -6.94
CA SER A 372 -4.86 4.92 -6.36
C SER A 372 -3.66 5.54 -5.64
N ALA A 373 -2.75 4.71 -5.11
CA ALA A 373 -1.54 5.14 -4.40
C ALA A 373 -0.31 5.28 -5.31
N TYR A 374 -0.32 4.71 -6.51
CA TYR A 374 0.81 4.72 -7.44
C TYR A 374 1.15 6.14 -7.87
N HIS A 375 2.40 6.57 -7.63
CA HIS A 375 2.77 7.96 -7.74
C HIS A 375 4.21 8.15 -8.21
N ARG A 376 4.49 9.37 -8.65
CA ARG A 376 5.85 9.83 -8.99
C ARG A 376 6.67 10.04 -7.73
N LYS A 377 7.99 9.86 -7.86
CA LYS A 377 8.91 10.07 -6.74
C LYS A 377 8.87 11.52 -6.26
N GLU A 378 8.68 11.70 -4.96
CA GLU A 378 8.70 13.01 -4.33
C GLU A 378 10.09 13.66 -4.44
N SER A 379 10.12 14.96 -4.67
CA SER A 379 11.35 15.76 -4.69
C SER A 379 11.69 16.20 -3.27
N ARG A 380 12.98 16.27 -2.94
CA ARG A 380 13.45 16.85 -1.67
C ARG A 380 13.13 18.34 -1.52
N LEU A 381 12.89 19.02 -2.63
CA LEU A 381 12.57 20.45 -2.68
C LEU A 381 11.07 20.74 -2.69
N GLY A 382 10.23 19.71 -2.55
CA GLY A 382 8.76 19.78 -2.71
C GLY A 382 8.32 19.32 -4.09
N GLY A 383 7.01 18.96 -4.22
CA GLY A 383 6.47 18.41 -5.45
C GLY A 383 7.01 17.02 -5.78
N TYR A 384 7.04 16.65 -7.06
CA TYR A 384 7.49 15.35 -7.54
C TYR A 384 8.48 15.49 -8.72
N ILE A 385 9.25 14.44 -8.95
CA ILE A 385 10.22 14.39 -10.06
C ILE A 385 9.50 13.78 -11.27
N GLU A 386 9.35 14.57 -12.33
CA GLU A 386 8.86 14.06 -13.61
C GLU A 386 9.71 12.88 -14.08
N ASN A 387 9.07 11.90 -14.70
CA ASN A 387 9.70 10.69 -15.24
C ASN A 387 10.42 9.81 -14.22
N LYS A 388 10.14 9.96 -12.92
CA LYS A 388 10.59 9.04 -11.88
C LYS A 388 9.43 8.55 -11.04
N ILE A 389 9.24 7.25 -11.01
CA ILE A 389 8.22 6.57 -10.22
C ILE A 389 8.79 6.25 -8.84
N ALA A 390 7.96 6.33 -7.82
CA ALA A 390 8.29 5.88 -6.48
C ALA A 390 8.27 4.34 -6.46
N HIS A 391 9.34 3.74 -5.94
CA HIS A 391 9.38 2.30 -5.70
C HIS A 391 8.93 2.03 -4.27
N ASP A 392 7.65 1.78 -4.12
CA ASP A 392 7.00 1.39 -2.88
C ASP A 392 6.07 0.19 -3.10
N TRP A 393 5.26 -0.15 -2.10
CA TRP A 393 4.34 -1.27 -2.16
C TRP A 393 3.34 -1.22 -3.33
N ALA A 394 3.01 -0.01 -3.83
CA ALA A 394 2.06 0.19 -4.92
C ALA A 394 2.68 -0.02 -6.30
N SER A 395 4.02 0.05 -6.42
CA SER A 395 4.71 0.01 -7.71
C SER A 395 4.55 -1.35 -8.41
N HIS A 396 4.79 -2.46 -7.72
CA HIS A 396 4.70 -3.78 -8.33
C HIS A 396 3.32 -4.12 -8.90
N PRO A 397 2.19 -3.92 -8.15
CA PRO A 397 0.86 -4.12 -8.72
C PRO A 397 0.54 -3.19 -9.89
N ALA A 398 0.97 -1.92 -9.82
CA ALA A 398 0.73 -0.96 -10.87
C ALA A 398 1.55 -1.23 -12.14
N ASP A 399 2.79 -1.71 -11.99
CA ASP A 399 3.64 -2.10 -13.12
C ASP A 399 3.07 -3.36 -13.81
N ALA A 400 2.69 -4.38 -13.03
CA ALA A 400 2.00 -5.56 -13.57
C ALA A 400 0.71 -5.17 -14.33
N PHE A 401 -0.11 -4.27 -13.77
CA PHE A 401 -1.29 -3.72 -14.43
C PHE A 401 -0.93 -2.96 -15.71
N GLY A 402 0.10 -2.15 -15.69
CA GLY A 402 0.56 -1.37 -16.83
C GLY A 402 0.93 -2.23 -18.04
N TYR A 403 1.48 -3.43 -17.84
CA TYR A 403 1.84 -4.35 -18.91
C TYR A 403 0.65 -4.86 -19.72
N ILE A 404 -0.59 -4.72 -19.24
CA ILE A 404 -1.79 -4.98 -20.03
C ILE A 404 -1.81 -4.10 -21.29
N SER A 405 -1.49 -2.81 -21.16
CA SER A 405 -1.46 -1.88 -22.29
C SER A 405 -0.38 -2.26 -23.32
N GLU A 406 0.77 -2.75 -22.87
CA GLU A 406 1.83 -3.21 -23.77
C GLU A 406 1.44 -4.48 -24.53
N ALA A 407 0.80 -5.46 -23.84
CA ALA A 407 0.33 -6.68 -24.48
C ALA A 407 -0.72 -6.39 -25.56
N ILE A 408 -1.59 -5.41 -25.32
CA ILE A 408 -2.62 -4.97 -26.29
C ILE A 408 -1.96 -4.25 -27.49
N GLN A 409 -1.08 -3.28 -27.23
CA GLN A 409 -0.44 -2.51 -28.30
C GLN A 409 0.39 -3.38 -29.21
N ASN A 410 1.09 -4.37 -28.65
CA ASN A 410 1.90 -5.31 -29.42
C ASN A 410 1.06 -6.43 -30.08
N LYS A 411 -0.27 -6.33 -30.03
CA LYS A 411 -1.22 -7.31 -30.62
C LYS A 411 -0.95 -8.75 -30.19
N MET A 412 -0.54 -8.92 -28.93
CA MET A 412 -0.19 -10.23 -28.40
C MET A 412 -1.40 -11.01 -27.86
N LEU A 413 -2.55 -10.33 -27.67
CA LEU A 413 -3.80 -10.98 -27.31
C LEU A 413 -4.36 -11.73 -28.53
N PRO A 414 -5.02 -12.90 -28.31
CA PRO A 414 -5.69 -13.60 -29.41
C PRO A 414 -6.82 -12.73 -29.98
N GLU A 415 -7.05 -12.87 -31.27
CA GLU A 415 -8.21 -12.24 -31.91
C GLU A 415 -9.50 -12.77 -31.27
N LEU A 416 -10.50 -11.89 -31.12
CA LEU A 416 -11.84 -12.32 -30.72
C LEU A 416 -12.33 -13.28 -31.78
N ARG A 417 -12.76 -14.49 -31.39
CA ARG A 417 -13.46 -15.40 -32.31
C ARG A 417 -14.64 -14.62 -32.87
N LYS A 418 -14.64 -14.38 -34.17
CA LYS A 418 -15.85 -13.91 -34.86
C LYS A 418 -16.89 -15.00 -34.64
N PHE A 419 -17.97 -14.67 -33.94
CA PHE A 419 -19.16 -15.49 -34.01
C PHE A 419 -19.59 -15.47 -35.48
N GLU A 420 -19.27 -16.52 -36.23
CA GLU A 420 -19.98 -16.77 -37.46
C GLU A 420 -21.44 -16.99 -37.04
N SER A 421 -22.29 -16.02 -37.36
CA SER A 421 -23.73 -16.23 -37.31
C SER A 421 -24.00 -17.40 -38.24
N THR A 422 -24.15 -18.57 -37.69
CA THR A 422 -24.79 -19.67 -38.43
C THR A 422 -26.16 -19.15 -38.80
N GLY A 423 -26.32 -18.71 -40.06
CA GLY A 423 -27.59 -18.31 -40.60
C GLY A 423 -28.62 -19.45 -40.41
N PRO A 424 -29.93 -19.14 -40.45
CA PRO A 424 -30.98 -20.06 -40.06
C PRO A 424 -30.81 -21.39 -40.80
N GLY A 425 -30.55 -22.44 -40.03
CA GLY A 425 -30.27 -23.77 -40.54
C GLY A 425 -31.38 -24.28 -41.43
N LYS A 426 -30.98 -24.80 -42.57
CA LYS A 426 -31.84 -25.65 -43.39
C LYS A 426 -32.39 -26.77 -42.51
N GLN A 427 -33.70 -26.77 -42.26
CA GLN A 427 -34.44 -27.90 -41.70
C GLN A 427 -34.13 -29.15 -42.53
N ARG A 428 -33.41 -30.09 -41.96
CA ARG A 428 -33.33 -31.44 -42.49
C ARG A 428 -34.65 -32.13 -42.13
N THR A 429 -35.52 -32.24 -43.12
CA THR A 429 -36.70 -33.12 -43.08
C THR A 429 -36.21 -34.57 -42.97
N ILE A 430 -36.40 -35.17 -41.81
CA ILE A 430 -36.22 -36.62 -41.64
C ILE A 430 -37.46 -37.25 -42.16
N GLY A 431 -37.36 -37.85 -43.37
CA GLY A 431 -38.42 -38.72 -43.94
C GLY A 431 -38.54 -39.98 -43.09
N VAL A 432 -39.70 -40.15 -42.49
CA VAL A 432 -40.08 -41.40 -41.86
C VAL A 432 -40.44 -42.35 -43.00
N GLY A 433 -39.56 -43.28 -43.33
CA GLY A 433 -39.84 -44.42 -44.19
C GLY A 433 -40.50 -45.52 -43.36
N ASN A 434 -41.67 -45.89 -43.76
CA ASN A 434 -42.38 -47.11 -43.30
C ASN A 434 -41.53 -48.36 -43.54
N LEU A 435 -41.26 -49.13 -42.48
CA LEU A 435 -41.58 -50.56 -42.39
C LEU A 435 -41.26 -51.05 -40.97
#